data_1605e928af65b6d40965af4cea7b8f6e
#
_entry.id   1605e928af65b6d40965af4cea7b8f6e
#
_cell.length_a   1.000
_cell.length_b   1.000
_cell.length_c   1.000
_cell.angle_alpha   90.00
_cell.angle_beta   90.00
_cell.angle_gamma   90.00
#
_symmetry.space_group_name_H-M   'P 1'
#
loop_
_entity.id
_entity.type
_entity.pdbx_description
1 polymer ?
#
loop_
_entity_poly.entity_id
_entity_poly.type
_entity_poly.pdbx_seq_one_letter_code
_entity_poly.pdbx_strand_id
1 'polypeptide(L)'
;LPDVSLTGAPGTGIWAKPKITVFEAQRIAFSPVPLDTMTSPQHSKVLILGSGPAGYSAAVYAARANLQPTLITGMAQGGQLMTTTDVDNWPADVHGVQGPDLMQRFLEHAERFNTKMVFDHINKVDFSQRPFTLTGDSGTYTCDTLIIATGASAKYLGLPSEQSFMGRGVSGCATCDGFFYRDQVCCVVGGGNTAVEEALYLSNIATKVHLIHRRDKFKAEAIMIDKLMDKVKTGKIVLELHSVLDEVLGDASGVTGVRLKNVQDNQTRDLAVHGCFIAIGHQPNTGIFEGHLSMKDGYIVTQSGLQGMATQTSVPGVFAAGDVQDHVYRQAITSAGTGCMAALDAQRFLEQ
;
A
#
# COMPACT_ATOMS: atom_id res chain seq x y z
N LEU A 1 30.78 -39.81 26.91
CA LEU A 1 30.40 -40.26 28.23
C LEU A 1 31.45 -39.88 29.26
N PRO A 2 31.12 -39.30 30.40
CA PRO A 2 30.53 -40.06 31.51
C PRO A 2 29.29 -39.42 32.14
N ASP A 3 28.47 -40.29 32.73
CA ASP A 3 27.36 -40.06 33.64
C ASP A 3 27.71 -39.17 34.85
N VAL A 4 26.78 -38.30 35.25
CA VAL A 4 26.65 -37.90 36.66
C VAL A 4 25.19 -37.86 37.07
N SER A 5 24.88 -38.62 38.06
CA SER A 5 23.62 -38.91 38.71
C SER A 5 22.96 -37.71 39.39
N LEU A 6 21.61 -37.71 39.37
CA LEU A 6 20.73 -36.90 40.20
C LEU A 6 20.65 -37.44 41.62
N THR A 7 20.86 -36.59 42.65
CA THR A 7 20.20 -36.68 43.98
C THR A 7 20.24 -35.34 44.69
N GLY A 8 19.09 -34.87 45.25
CA GLY A 8 19.01 -33.73 46.15
C GLY A 8 17.61 -33.12 46.26
N ALA A 9 16.95 -33.40 47.35
CA ALA A 9 15.57 -33.08 47.72
C ALA A 9 15.32 -31.59 48.13
N PRO A 10 14.08 -31.17 48.49
CA PRO A 10 13.55 -29.83 48.24
C PRO A 10 13.80 -28.86 49.45
N GLY A 11 14.18 -27.64 49.09
CA GLY A 11 14.29 -26.52 50.02
C GLY A 11 13.17 -25.50 49.82
N THR A 12 12.38 -25.28 50.85
CA THR A 12 11.33 -24.27 51.00
C THR A 12 11.95 -22.86 50.97
N GLY A 13 11.77 -22.13 49.86
CA GLY A 13 12.19 -20.74 49.74
C GLY A 13 10.99 -19.80 49.66
N ILE A 14 10.84 -19.00 50.71
CA ILE A 14 9.83 -17.96 50.91
C ILE A 14 10.11 -16.82 49.87
N TRP A 15 9.17 -16.56 48.98
CA TRP A 15 9.24 -15.44 48.05
C TRP A 15 8.92 -14.14 48.78
N ALA A 16 9.92 -13.29 49.02
CA ALA A 16 9.75 -11.93 49.46
C ALA A 16 9.27 -11.04 48.31
N LYS A 17 8.13 -10.37 48.48
CA LYS A 17 7.60 -9.37 47.56
C LYS A 17 8.56 -8.17 47.46
N PRO A 18 8.91 -7.66 46.28
CA PRO A 18 9.67 -6.44 46.16
C PRO A 18 8.83 -5.24 46.64
N LYS A 19 9.41 -4.42 47.50
CA LYS A 19 8.85 -3.14 47.95
C LYS A 19 8.90 -2.17 46.76
N ILE A 20 7.74 -1.73 46.30
CA ILE A 20 7.60 -0.64 45.30
C ILE A 20 7.92 0.66 46.07
N THR A 21 9.08 1.24 45.82
CA THR A 21 9.41 2.61 46.24
C THR A 21 8.68 3.59 45.35
N VAL A 22 7.81 4.40 45.93
CA VAL A 22 7.12 5.49 45.26
C VAL A 22 8.17 6.53 44.85
N PHE A 23 8.46 6.66 43.56
CA PHE A 23 9.23 7.77 43.03
C PHE A 23 8.37 9.03 43.07
N GLU A 24 8.84 10.03 43.79
CA GLU A 24 8.30 11.39 43.78
C GLU A 24 8.31 11.93 42.36
N ALA A 25 7.13 12.23 41.81
CA ALA A 25 6.98 12.89 40.53
C ALA A 25 7.49 14.34 40.67
N GLN A 26 8.73 14.59 40.24
CA GLN A 26 9.19 15.94 39.98
C GLN A 26 8.34 16.53 38.85
N ARG A 27 7.53 17.54 39.18
CA ARG A 27 6.83 18.37 38.22
C ARG A 27 7.87 19.04 37.33
N ILE A 28 8.12 18.49 36.13
CA ILE A 28 8.82 19.20 35.07
C ILE A 28 7.87 20.31 34.62
N ALA A 29 8.20 21.54 34.97
CA ALA A 29 7.50 22.71 34.45
C ALA A 29 7.77 22.77 32.92
N PHE A 30 6.76 22.44 32.12
CA PHE A 30 6.78 22.74 30.70
C PHE A 30 6.75 24.26 30.55
N SER A 31 7.90 24.88 30.28
CA SER A 31 7.92 26.22 29.73
C SER A 31 7.31 26.16 28.34
N PRO A 32 6.33 27.04 27.99
CA PRO A 32 5.83 27.10 26.64
C PRO A 32 7.00 27.45 25.71
N VAL A 33 7.31 26.56 24.78
CA VAL A 33 8.25 26.82 23.68
C VAL A 33 7.63 27.97 22.88
N PRO A 34 8.37 29.07 22.59
CA PRO A 34 7.84 30.16 21.79
C PRO A 34 7.42 29.65 20.42
N LEU A 35 6.25 30.06 19.95
CA LEU A 35 5.62 29.66 18.68
C LEU A 35 6.34 30.27 17.43
N ASP A 36 7.52 30.85 17.57
CA ASP A 36 8.22 31.61 16.54
C ASP A 36 9.66 31.10 16.30
N THR A 37 9.79 29.79 16.02
CA THR A 37 10.94 29.33 15.25
C THR A 37 10.42 28.86 13.89
N MET A 38 10.28 29.79 12.95
CA MET A 38 10.33 29.44 11.53
C MET A 38 11.68 28.75 11.30
N THR A 39 11.70 27.44 11.41
CA THR A 39 12.88 26.66 11.03
C THR A 39 13.13 26.92 9.55
N SER A 40 14.33 27.37 9.20
CA SER A 40 14.71 27.57 7.80
C SER A 40 14.37 26.32 6.99
N PRO A 41 13.89 26.47 5.76
CA PRO A 41 13.52 25.33 4.92
C PRO A 41 14.67 24.32 4.84
N GLN A 42 14.37 23.04 5.02
CA GLN A 42 15.35 21.96 4.86
C GLN A 42 15.54 21.69 3.37
N HIS A 43 16.72 21.99 2.84
CA HIS A 43 17.04 21.77 1.44
C HIS A 43 17.64 20.39 1.17
N SER A 44 17.29 19.77 0.04
CA SER A 44 17.83 18.51 -0.45
C SER A 44 17.95 18.54 -1.97
N LYS A 45 19.05 18.03 -2.54
CA LYS A 45 19.17 17.89 -4.00
C LYS A 45 18.05 17.02 -4.58
N VAL A 46 17.78 15.90 -3.91
CA VAL A 46 16.71 14.97 -4.27
C VAL A 46 15.80 14.78 -3.06
N LEU A 47 14.54 15.13 -3.21
CA LEU A 47 13.50 14.84 -2.23
C LEU A 47 12.62 13.70 -2.77
N ILE A 48 12.33 12.73 -1.92
CA ILE A 48 11.46 11.60 -2.24
C ILE A 48 10.24 11.68 -1.34
N LEU A 49 9.06 11.67 -1.92
CA LEU A 49 7.81 11.75 -1.17
C LEU A 49 7.07 10.42 -1.23
N GLY A 50 7.05 9.72 -0.10
CA GLY A 50 6.45 8.39 0.08
C GLY A 50 7.49 7.31 0.36
N SER A 51 7.12 6.35 1.20
CA SER A 51 7.98 5.31 1.76
C SER A 51 7.55 3.88 1.38
N GLY A 52 6.76 3.73 0.32
CA GLY A 52 6.48 2.42 -0.27
C GLY A 52 7.68 1.85 -1.04
N PRO A 53 7.52 0.69 -1.72
CA PRO A 53 8.61 0.07 -2.51
C PRO A 53 9.24 1.02 -3.53
N ALA A 54 8.47 1.90 -4.16
CA ALA A 54 8.98 2.90 -5.10
C ALA A 54 9.90 3.92 -4.41
N GLY A 55 9.45 4.48 -3.26
CA GLY A 55 10.19 5.50 -2.53
C GLY A 55 11.51 4.97 -1.96
N TYR A 56 11.48 3.83 -1.28
CA TYR A 56 12.71 3.23 -0.76
C TYR A 56 13.68 2.78 -1.87
N SER A 57 13.17 2.23 -2.98
CA SER A 57 14.03 1.91 -4.13
C SER A 57 14.68 3.17 -4.70
N ALA A 58 13.91 4.24 -4.89
CA ALA A 58 14.45 5.51 -5.33
C ALA A 58 15.52 6.04 -4.36
N ALA A 59 15.30 5.92 -3.05
CA ALA A 59 16.26 6.34 -2.02
C ALA A 59 17.59 5.59 -2.12
N VAL A 60 17.54 4.26 -2.25
CA VAL A 60 18.75 3.42 -2.42
C VAL A 60 19.55 3.86 -3.65
N TYR A 61 18.90 4.03 -4.81
CA TYR A 61 19.60 4.38 -6.04
C TYR A 61 20.13 5.82 -6.02
N ALA A 62 19.36 6.79 -5.52
CA ALA A 62 19.80 8.17 -5.39
C ALA A 62 20.97 8.31 -4.38
N ALA A 63 20.91 7.61 -3.25
CA ALA A 63 21.99 7.61 -2.26
C ALA A 63 23.28 6.99 -2.82
N ARG A 64 23.19 5.88 -3.57
CA ARG A 64 24.33 5.25 -4.26
C ARG A 64 24.95 6.14 -5.35
N ALA A 65 24.15 7.03 -5.95
CA ALA A 65 24.63 8.07 -6.86
C ALA A 65 25.21 9.31 -6.13
N ASN A 66 25.39 9.22 -4.80
CA ASN A 66 25.91 10.30 -3.95
C ASN A 66 25.06 11.58 -3.98
N LEU A 67 23.74 11.46 -4.19
CA LEU A 67 22.81 12.60 -4.24
C LEU A 67 22.25 12.99 -2.87
N GLN A 68 22.58 12.23 -1.81
CA GLN A 68 22.16 12.47 -0.43
C GLN A 68 20.64 12.75 -0.31
N PRO A 69 19.79 11.80 -0.72
CA PRO A 69 18.37 12.02 -0.76
C PRO A 69 17.76 12.19 0.63
N THR A 70 16.72 13.02 0.72
CA THR A 70 15.80 13.04 1.85
C THR A 70 14.51 12.34 1.43
N LEU A 71 14.03 11.40 2.23
CA LEU A 71 12.76 10.72 2.02
C LEU A 71 11.78 11.14 3.11
N ILE A 72 10.63 11.72 2.69
CA ILE A 72 9.51 12.04 3.57
C ILE A 72 8.54 10.86 3.52
N THR A 73 8.33 10.21 4.68
CA THR A 73 7.63 8.92 4.74
C THR A 73 6.11 9.01 4.54
N GLY A 74 5.53 10.17 4.82
CA GLY A 74 4.08 10.28 5.03
C GLY A 74 3.67 9.69 6.40
N MET A 75 2.37 9.70 6.69
CA MET A 75 1.82 9.18 7.96
C MET A 75 1.83 7.66 8.04
N ALA A 76 1.79 6.96 6.90
CA ALA A 76 1.83 5.51 6.80
C ALA A 76 3.20 5.04 6.26
N GLN A 77 4.23 5.06 7.13
CA GLN A 77 5.57 4.60 6.76
C GLN A 77 5.53 3.14 6.27
N GLY A 78 6.18 2.85 5.14
CA GLY A 78 6.17 1.55 4.49
C GLY A 78 5.03 1.35 3.48
N GLY A 79 4.01 2.24 3.48
CA GLY A 79 2.90 2.21 2.54
C GLY A 79 1.97 1.01 2.71
N GLN A 80 1.30 0.59 1.63
CA GLN A 80 0.24 -0.42 1.68
C GLN A 80 0.71 -1.81 2.14
N LEU A 81 1.96 -2.18 1.88
CA LEU A 81 2.49 -3.48 2.31
C LEU A 81 2.55 -3.64 3.83
N MET A 82 2.50 -2.55 4.61
CA MET A 82 2.42 -2.62 6.06
C MET A 82 1.12 -3.23 6.59
N THR A 83 0.07 -3.26 5.77
CA THR A 83 -1.22 -3.88 6.09
C THR A 83 -1.46 -5.20 5.36
N THR A 84 -0.50 -5.64 4.55
CA THR A 84 -0.52 -6.91 3.84
C THR A 84 0.16 -7.98 4.70
N THR A 85 -0.44 -9.17 4.80
CA THR A 85 0.16 -10.30 5.51
C THR A 85 1.24 -10.95 4.65
N ASP A 86 0.91 -11.98 3.90
CA ASP A 86 1.87 -12.74 3.11
C ASP A 86 2.06 -12.11 1.72
N VAL A 87 3.31 -11.98 1.30
CA VAL A 87 3.72 -11.51 -0.02
C VAL A 87 4.50 -12.63 -0.70
N ASP A 88 3.81 -13.41 -1.54
CA ASP A 88 4.38 -14.56 -2.23
C ASP A 88 4.95 -14.22 -3.61
N ASN A 89 4.65 -13.04 -4.12
CA ASN A 89 5.04 -12.61 -5.45
C ASN A 89 6.22 -11.64 -5.48
N TRP A 90 6.94 -11.50 -4.35
CA TRP A 90 8.20 -10.77 -4.33
C TRP A 90 9.35 -11.69 -4.74
N PRO A 91 10.06 -11.41 -5.86
CA PRO A 91 11.14 -12.28 -6.34
C PRO A 91 12.27 -12.45 -5.33
N ALA A 92 12.80 -13.65 -5.25
CA ALA A 92 13.88 -14.11 -4.37
C ALA A 92 13.48 -14.41 -2.91
N ASP A 93 12.25 -14.18 -2.51
CA ASP A 93 11.71 -14.69 -1.24
C ASP A 93 10.94 -15.99 -1.49
N VAL A 94 11.66 -17.10 -1.63
CA VAL A 94 11.13 -18.40 -2.06
C VAL A 94 10.09 -19.03 -1.11
N HIS A 95 10.02 -18.55 0.11
CA HIS A 95 9.05 -19.00 1.12
C HIS A 95 7.97 -17.95 1.42
N GLY A 96 7.90 -16.90 0.57
CA GLY A 96 7.12 -15.71 0.86
C GLY A 96 7.73 -14.84 1.95
N VAL A 97 7.20 -13.67 2.16
CA VAL A 97 7.62 -12.72 3.20
C VAL A 97 6.40 -11.97 3.72
N GLN A 98 6.37 -11.64 5.01
CA GLN A 98 5.33 -10.75 5.52
C GLN A 98 5.54 -9.33 4.99
N GLY A 99 4.46 -8.65 4.63
CA GLY A 99 4.54 -7.29 4.08
C GLY A 99 5.33 -6.32 4.96
N PRO A 100 5.08 -6.24 6.29
CA PRO A 100 5.88 -5.42 7.21
C PRO A 100 7.37 -5.79 7.24
N ASP A 101 7.71 -7.09 7.20
CA ASP A 101 9.11 -7.55 7.21
C ASP A 101 9.83 -7.17 5.91
N LEU A 102 9.13 -7.27 4.78
CA LEU A 102 9.65 -6.82 3.50
C LEU A 102 9.94 -5.31 3.54
N MET A 103 9.00 -4.51 4.05
CA MET A 103 9.17 -3.05 4.12
C MET A 103 10.23 -2.63 5.14
N GLN A 104 10.40 -3.38 6.22
CA GLN A 104 11.50 -3.18 7.16
C GLN A 104 12.87 -3.38 6.46
N ARG A 105 13.01 -4.43 5.65
CA ARG A 105 14.23 -4.68 4.84
C ARG A 105 14.49 -3.56 3.82
N PHE A 106 13.44 -3.00 3.22
CA PHE A 106 13.56 -1.83 2.33
C PHE A 106 14.06 -0.59 3.10
N LEU A 107 13.51 -0.33 4.27
CA LEU A 107 13.92 0.79 5.13
C LEU A 107 15.40 0.66 5.51
N GLU A 108 15.81 -0.48 6.08
CA GLU A 108 17.19 -0.75 6.48
C GLU A 108 18.17 -0.63 5.31
N HIS A 109 17.75 -1.03 4.10
CA HIS A 109 18.57 -0.88 2.91
C HIS A 109 18.75 0.59 2.52
N ALA A 110 17.72 1.42 2.62
CA ALA A 110 17.83 2.85 2.35
C ALA A 110 18.67 3.58 3.42
N GLU A 111 18.50 3.22 4.71
CA GLU A 111 19.28 3.77 5.83
C GLU A 111 20.77 3.38 5.74
N ARG A 112 21.08 2.17 5.27
CA ARG A 112 22.46 1.71 5.04
C ARG A 112 23.28 2.67 4.16
N PHE A 113 22.61 3.37 3.25
CA PHE A 113 23.25 4.37 2.36
C PHE A 113 23.04 5.81 2.85
N ASN A 114 22.73 5.99 4.14
CA ASN A 114 22.57 7.30 4.78
C ASN A 114 21.46 8.16 4.16
N THR A 115 20.38 7.54 3.64
CA THR A 115 19.19 8.30 3.27
C THR A 115 18.60 8.95 4.50
N LYS A 116 18.37 10.28 4.44
CA LYS A 116 17.71 11.00 5.53
C LYS A 116 16.23 10.71 5.52
N MET A 117 15.73 10.03 6.57
CA MET A 117 14.30 9.78 6.76
C MET A 117 13.65 10.91 7.54
N VAL A 118 12.50 11.39 7.07
CA VAL A 118 11.70 12.43 7.73
C VAL A 118 10.27 11.93 7.86
N PHE A 119 9.78 11.85 9.09
CA PHE A 119 8.38 11.53 9.36
C PHE A 119 7.57 12.82 9.34
N ASP A 120 6.91 13.10 8.23
CA ASP A 120 6.03 14.27 8.05
C ASP A 120 4.97 13.99 7.00
N HIS A 121 3.89 14.76 7.01
CA HIS A 121 2.83 14.72 6.02
C HIS A 121 2.85 16.01 5.19
N ILE A 122 3.13 15.88 3.88
CA ILE A 122 3.12 17.03 2.98
C ILE A 122 1.68 17.31 2.54
N ASN A 123 1.26 18.55 2.74
CA ASN A 123 -0.09 19.03 2.43
C ASN A 123 -0.14 20.08 1.32
N LYS A 124 1.01 20.63 0.91
CA LYS A 124 1.11 21.63 -0.16
C LYS A 124 2.43 21.52 -0.92
N VAL A 125 2.37 21.77 -2.21
CA VAL A 125 3.55 21.88 -3.09
C VAL A 125 3.52 23.19 -3.88
N ASP A 126 4.72 23.69 -4.22
CA ASP A 126 4.90 24.83 -5.12
C ASP A 126 6.01 24.51 -6.12
N PHE A 127 5.65 24.41 -7.38
CA PHE A 127 6.55 24.12 -8.51
C PHE A 127 6.79 25.35 -9.39
N SER A 128 6.32 26.53 -8.99
CA SER A 128 6.41 27.77 -9.79
C SER A 128 7.84 28.29 -9.95
N GLN A 129 8.71 27.92 -9.01
CA GLN A 129 10.13 28.32 -9.03
C GLN A 129 11.05 27.23 -8.48
N ARG A 130 12.33 27.36 -8.73
CA ARG A 130 13.36 26.48 -8.16
C ARG A 130 14.16 27.22 -7.07
N PRO A 131 14.58 26.53 -6.00
CA PRO A 131 14.22 25.14 -5.68
C PRO A 131 12.72 24.96 -5.41
N PHE A 132 12.15 23.77 -5.73
CA PHE A 132 10.76 23.46 -5.43
C PHE A 132 10.50 23.49 -3.93
N THR A 133 9.30 23.88 -3.54
CA THR A 133 8.92 23.98 -2.13
C THR A 133 7.78 23.02 -1.79
N LEU A 134 7.94 22.28 -0.68
CA LEU A 134 6.93 21.43 -0.10
C LEU A 134 6.68 21.86 1.35
N THR A 135 5.40 22.01 1.73
CA THR A 135 5.00 22.33 3.08
C THR A 135 4.37 21.13 3.72
N GLY A 136 4.90 20.70 4.85
CA GLY A 136 4.38 19.63 5.69
C GLY A 136 3.77 20.15 6.98
N ASP A 137 3.26 19.22 7.80
CA ASP A 137 2.72 19.55 9.13
C ASP A 137 3.81 20.00 10.11
N SER A 138 5.03 19.47 9.95
CA SER A 138 6.17 19.71 10.85
C SER A 138 7.21 20.67 10.30
N GLY A 139 7.17 20.99 8.98
CA GLY A 139 8.18 21.86 8.40
C GLY A 139 8.01 22.18 6.92
N THR A 140 8.95 22.99 6.43
CA THR A 140 9.05 23.33 5.01
C THR A 140 10.33 22.73 4.44
N TYR A 141 10.21 22.13 3.26
CA TYR A 141 11.27 21.44 2.54
C TYR A 141 11.45 22.06 1.17
N THR A 142 12.70 22.14 0.72
CA THR A 142 13.01 22.59 -0.64
C THR A 142 13.87 21.54 -1.34
N CYS A 143 13.75 21.44 -2.67
CA CYS A 143 14.55 20.51 -3.44
C CYS A 143 14.83 20.99 -4.86
N ASP A 144 15.93 20.49 -5.44
CA ASP A 144 16.24 20.71 -6.86
C ASP A 144 15.46 19.75 -7.73
N THR A 145 15.25 18.51 -7.26
CA THR A 145 14.40 17.49 -7.90
C THR A 145 13.50 16.80 -6.89
N LEU A 146 12.31 16.39 -7.36
CA LEU A 146 11.30 15.69 -6.56
C LEU A 146 10.96 14.35 -7.21
N ILE A 147 10.94 13.27 -6.42
CA ILE A 147 10.40 11.97 -6.80
C ILE A 147 9.12 11.74 -6.01
N ILE A 148 7.98 11.67 -6.71
CA ILE A 148 6.67 11.41 -6.13
C ILE A 148 6.44 9.91 -6.14
N ALA A 149 6.34 9.31 -4.95
CA ALA A 149 6.13 7.88 -4.71
C ALA A 149 5.00 7.64 -3.70
N THR A 150 3.96 8.48 -3.75
CA THR A 150 2.84 8.51 -2.78
C THR A 150 1.86 7.36 -2.96
N GLY A 151 1.98 6.58 -4.04
CA GLY A 151 1.18 5.39 -4.29
C GLY A 151 -0.29 5.69 -4.61
N ALA A 152 -1.11 4.64 -4.49
CA ALA A 152 -2.56 4.70 -4.62
C ALA A 152 -3.20 3.84 -3.53
N SER A 153 -4.39 4.19 -3.09
CA SER A 153 -5.13 3.46 -2.07
C SER A 153 -6.29 2.70 -2.71
N ALA A 154 -6.47 1.43 -2.35
CA ALA A 154 -7.66 0.69 -2.74
C ALA A 154 -8.91 1.36 -2.14
N LYS A 155 -9.97 1.41 -2.94
CA LYS A 155 -11.27 1.88 -2.45
C LYS A 155 -12.00 0.73 -1.78
N TYR A 156 -12.56 1.02 -0.62
CA TYR A 156 -13.38 0.09 0.14
C TYR A 156 -14.80 0.63 0.26
N LEU A 157 -15.74 -0.23 0.66
CA LEU A 157 -17.15 0.16 0.82
C LEU A 157 -17.39 0.97 2.11
N GLY A 158 -16.45 0.90 3.05
CA GLY A 158 -16.54 1.58 4.35
C GLY A 158 -17.39 0.82 5.36
N LEU A 159 -17.61 -0.47 5.17
CA LEU A 159 -18.33 -1.31 6.13
C LEU A 159 -17.43 -1.63 7.34
N PRO A 160 -17.92 -1.51 8.58
CA PRO A 160 -17.15 -1.89 9.77
C PRO A 160 -16.66 -3.35 9.72
N SER A 161 -17.48 -4.26 9.17
CA SER A 161 -17.13 -5.67 9.00
C SER A 161 -16.01 -5.87 7.97
N GLU A 162 -15.99 -5.10 6.90
CA GLU A 162 -14.91 -5.09 5.90
C GLU A 162 -13.56 -4.79 6.58
N GLN A 163 -13.51 -3.75 7.41
CA GLN A 163 -12.29 -3.37 8.13
C GLN A 163 -11.88 -4.43 9.16
N SER A 164 -12.83 -5.07 9.82
CA SER A 164 -12.55 -6.10 10.83
C SER A 164 -11.87 -7.35 10.26
N PHE A 165 -12.10 -7.65 8.97
CA PHE A 165 -11.53 -8.81 8.29
C PHE A 165 -10.44 -8.46 7.27
N MET A 166 -9.96 -7.23 7.25
CA MET A 166 -8.85 -6.81 6.40
C MET A 166 -7.61 -7.68 6.66
N GLY A 167 -7.01 -8.26 5.60
CA GLY A 167 -5.90 -9.21 5.69
C GLY A 167 -6.25 -10.58 6.29
N ARG A 168 -7.53 -10.80 6.64
CA ARG A 168 -8.03 -12.09 7.14
C ARG A 168 -9.25 -12.57 6.37
N GLY A 169 -9.21 -12.40 5.05
CA GLY A 169 -10.28 -12.76 4.13
C GLY A 169 -10.84 -11.61 3.32
N VAL A 170 -10.66 -10.36 3.73
CA VAL A 170 -10.95 -9.17 2.92
C VAL A 170 -9.67 -8.63 2.31
N SER A 171 -9.67 -8.44 0.99
CA SER A 171 -8.54 -7.90 0.23
C SER A 171 -9.02 -6.94 -0.88
N GLY A 172 -8.16 -6.01 -1.29
CA GLY A 172 -8.36 -5.13 -2.45
C GLY A 172 -7.54 -5.55 -3.67
N CYS A 173 -6.92 -6.75 -3.67
CA CYS A 173 -6.01 -7.18 -4.73
C CYS A 173 -6.02 -8.71 -4.90
N ALA A 174 -6.70 -9.21 -5.93
CA ALA A 174 -6.76 -10.64 -6.19
C ALA A 174 -5.42 -11.24 -6.67
N THR A 175 -4.61 -10.46 -7.39
CA THR A 175 -3.29 -10.92 -7.83
C THR A 175 -2.27 -11.00 -6.69
N CYS A 176 -2.52 -10.28 -5.59
CA CYS A 176 -1.70 -10.34 -4.39
C CYS A 176 -2.08 -11.55 -3.52
N ASP A 177 -3.35 -11.63 -3.17
CA ASP A 177 -3.82 -12.52 -2.09
C ASP A 177 -4.63 -13.73 -2.60
N GLY A 178 -4.98 -13.76 -3.89
CA GLY A 178 -5.86 -14.81 -4.45
C GLY A 178 -5.31 -16.23 -4.32
N PHE A 179 -3.99 -16.39 -4.28
CA PHE A 179 -3.34 -17.69 -4.12
C PHE A 179 -3.69 -18.39 -2.80
N PHE A 180 -3.89 -17.62 -1.70
CA PHE A 180 -4.26 -18.16 -0.40
C PHE A 180 -5.65 -18.80 -0.38
N TYR A 181 -6.47 -18.52 -1.39
CA TYR A 181 -7.84 -19.05 -1.55
C TYR A 181 -7.92 -20.12 -2.65
N ARG A 182 -6.80 -20.78 -2.96
CA ARG A 182 -6.77 -21.91 -3.89
C ARG A 182 -7.76 -22.98 -3.43
N ASP A 183 -8.53 -23.50 -4.39
CA ASP A 183 -9.55 -24.54 -4.18
C ASP A 183 -10.65 -24.18 -3.16
N GLN A 184 -10.83 -22.89 -2.88
CA GLN A 184 -11.87 -22.37 -2.00
C GLN A 184 -12.89 -21.54 -2.80
N VAL A 185 -13.99 -21.16 -2.15
CA VAL A 185 -15.01 -20.28 -2.73
C VAL A 185 -14.70 -18.83 -2.34
N CYS A 186 -14.66 -17.94 -3.34
CA CYS A 186 -14.39 -16.51 -3.15
C CYS A 186 -15.53 -15.65 -3.69
N CYS A 187 -15.59 -14.41 -3.25
CA CYS A 187 -16.38 -13.40 -3.94
C CYS A 187 -15.54 -12.18 -4.33
N VAL A 188 -15.99 -11.52 -5.40
CA VAL A 188 -15.45 -10.25 -5.89
C VAL A 188 -16.58 -9.23 -5.90
N VAL A 189 -16.35 -8.04 -5.35
CA VAL A 189 -17.34 -6.95 -5.31
C VAL A 189 -16.92 -5.86 -6.27
N GLY A 190 -17.73 -5.63 -7.31
CA GLY A 190 -17.45 -4.59 -8.29
C GLY A 190 -18.17 -4.81 -9.61
N GLY A 191 -17.81 -4.04 -10.64
CA GLY A 191 -18.45 -4.16 -11.96
C GLY A 191 -17.75 -3.36 -13.06
N GLY A 192 -16.54 -2.88 -12.81
CA GLY A 192 -15.62 -2.31 -13.79
C GLY A 192 -14.59 -3.33 -14.27
N ASN A 193 -13.63 -2.89 -15.09
CA ASN A 193 -12.53 -3.73 -15.60
C ASN A 193 -11.83 -4.49 -14.47
N THR A 194 -11.40 -3.80 -13.42
CA THR A 194 -10.71 -4.40 -12.28
C THR A 194 -11.48 -5.58 -11.68
N ALA A 195 -12.80 -5.41 -11.45
CA ALA A 195 -13.61 -6.49 -10.85
C ALA A 195 -13.74 -7.70 -11.78
N VAL A 196 -13.87 -7.48 -13.09
CA VAL A 196 -13.95 -8.56 -14.08
C VAL A 196 -12.59 -9.25 -14.20
N GLU A 197 -11.49 -8.51 -14.24
CA GLU A 197 -10.12 -9.04 -14.29
C GLU A 197 -9.82 -9.90 -13.05
N GLU A 198 -10.13 -9.40 -11.86
CA GLU A 198 -9.92 -10.14 -10.61
C GLU A 198 -10.79 -11.40 -10.53
N ALA A 199 -12.06 -11.32 -10.95
CA ALA A 199 -12.92 -12.50 -11.00
C ALA A 199 -12.41 -13.55 -12.00
N LEU A 200 -11.93 -13.15 -13.15
CA LEU A 200 -11.30 -14.03 -14.15
C LEU A 200 -10.02 -14.68 -13.61
N TYR A 201 -9.15 -13.88 -12.97
CA TYR A 201 -7.94 -14.37 -12.33
C TYR A 201 -8.26 -15.43 -11.27
N LEU A 202 -9.11 -15.08 -10.30
CA LEU A 202 -9.55 -16.00 -9.24
C LEU A 202 -10.23 -17.26 -9.78
N SER A 203 -10.96 -17.19 -10.90
CA SER A 203 -11.61 -18.35 -11.50
C SER A 203 -10.65 -19.45 -11.94
N ASN A 204 -9.35 -19.15 -12.08
CA ASN A 204 -8.33 -20.13 -12.45
C ASN A 204 -7.75 -20.87 -11.23
N ILE A 205 -7.91 -20.31 -10.02
CA ILE A 205 -7.33 -20.85 -8.78
C ILE A 205 -8.38 -21.26 -7.75
N ALA A 206 -9.48 -20.54 -7.63
CA ALA A 206 -10.58 -20.84 -6.72
C ALA A 206 -11.48 -21.95 -7.27
N THR A 207 -12.21 -22.64 -6.40
CA THR A 207 -13.23 -23.60 -6.80
C THR A 207 -14.39 -22.89 -7.52
N LYS A 208 -14.81 -21.76 -6.97
CA LYS A 208 -15.92 -20.95 -7.50
C LYS A 208 -15.70 -19.48 -7.09
N VAL A 209 -16.09 -18.56 -7.97
CA VAL A 209 -16.07 -17.12 -7.72
C VAL A 209 -17.47 -16.55 -7.86
N HIS A 210 -17.93 -15.82 -6.86
CA HIS A 210 -19.17 -15.04 -6.91
C HIS A 210 -18.84 -13.58 -7.24
N LEU A 211 -19.28 -13.08 -8.40
CA LEU A 211 -19.11 -11.70 -8.78
C LEU A 211 -20.34 -10.88 -8.40
N ILE A 212 -20.22 -10.09 -7.37
CA ILE A 212 -21.29 -9.29 -6.76
C ILE A 212 -21.34 -7.93 -7.43
N HIS A 213 -22.46 -7.61 -8.09
CA HIS A 213 -22.65 -6.36 -8.78
C HIS A 213 -24.03 -5.76 -8.55
N ARG A 214 -24.08 -4.46 -8.22
CA ARG A 214 -25.33 -3.74 -7.90
C ARG A 214 -26.26 -3.48 -9.10
N ARG A 215 -25.81 -3.75 -10.32
CA ARG A 215 -26.56 -3.53 -11.58
C ARG A 215 -26.65 -4.82 -12.38
N ASP A 216 -27.36 -4.77 -13.50
CA ASP A 216 -27.47 -5.83 -14.50
C ASP A 216 -26.40 -5.75 -15.61
N LYS A 217 -25.67 -4.62 -15.69
CA LYS A 217 -24.66 -4.36 -16.73
C LYS A 217 -23.32 -3.98 -16.13
N PHE A 218 -22.27 -4.63 -16.59
CA PHE A 218 -20.90 -4.32 -16.26
C PHE A 218 -20.40 -3.09 -17.02
N LYS A 219 -19.50 -2.32 -16.39
CA LYS A 219 -18.76 -1.21 -17.00
C LYS A 219 -17.34 -1.64 -17.41
N ALA A 220 -17.17 -2.88 -17.83
CA ALA A 220 -15.92 -3.43 -18.33
C ALA A 220 -15.89 -3.42 -19.87
N GLU A 221 -14.71 -3.62 -20.41
CA GLU A 221 -14.52 -3.77 -21.85
C GLU A 221 -15.28 -4.99 -22.38
N ALA A 222 -15.83 -4.90 -23.61
CA ALA A 222 -16.66 -5.95 -24.20
C ALA A 222 -15.95 -7.31 -24.23
N ILE A 223 -14.67 -7.34 -24.62
CA ILE A 223 -13.87 -8.57 -24.65
C ILE A 223 -13.70 -9.22 -23.27
N MET A 224 -13.64 -8.41 -22.21
CA MET A 224 -13.54 -8.89 -20.84
C MET A 224 -14.87 -9.45 -20.38
N ILE A 225 -15.98 -8.83 -20.76
CA ILE A 225 -17.33 -9.33 -20.49
C ILE A 225 -17.55 -10.67 -21.21
N ASP A 226 -17.11 -10.83 -22.47
CA ASP A 226 -17.21 -12.10 -23.20
C ASP A 226 -16.47 -13.23 -22.45
N LYS A 227 -15.23 -12.99 -22.03
CA LYS A 227 -14.46 -13.95 -21.21
C LYS A 227 -15.14 -14.27 -19.88
N LEU A 228 -15.72 -13.27 -19.22
CA LEU A 228 -16.50 -13.43 -18.00
C LEU A 228 -17.69 -14.39 -18.24
N MET A 229 -18.45 -14.13 -19.31
CA MET A 229 -19.63 -14.95 -19.64
C MET A 229 -19.26 -16.39 -20.00
N ASP A 230 -18.09 -16.64 -20.60
CA ASP A 230 -17.61 -18.01 -20.82
C ASP A 230 -17.31 -18.73 -19.50
N LYS A 231 -16.73 -18.05 -18.52
CA LYS A 231 -16.53 -18.62 -17.18
C LYS A 231 -17.85 -18.82 -16.41
N VAL A 232 -18.85 -17.98 -16.67
CA VAL A 232 -20.22 -18.16 -16.15
C VAL A 232 -20.86 -19.42 -16.73
N LYS A 233 -20.77 -19.65 -18.05
CA LYS A 233 -21.29 -20.88 -18.72
C LYS A 233 -20.69 -22.16 -18.13
N THR A 234 -19.41 -22.12 -17.75
CA THR A 234 -18.75 -23.30 -17.13
C THR A 234 -19.03 -23.45 -15.65
N GLY A 235 -19.76 -22.53 -15.03
CA GLY A 235 -20.08 -22.54 -13.60
C GLY A 235 -18.93 -22.15 -12.67
N LYS A 236 -17.78 -21.71 -13.23
CA LYS A 236 -16.65 -21.22 -12.44
C LYS A 236 -16.91 -19.86 -11.83
N ILE A 237 -17.69 -19.00 -12.52
CA ILE A 237 -18.14 -17.72 -11.99
C ILE A 237 -19.66 -17.72 -11.90
N VAL A 238 -20.18 -17.23 -10.79
CA VAL A 238 -21.60 -16.98 -10.55
C VAL A 238 -21.83 -15.49 -10.44
N LEU A 239 -22.78 -14.95 -11.21
CA LEU A 239 -23.13 -13.54 -11.16
C LEU A 239 -24.18 -13.29 -10.08
N GLU A 240 -23.85 -12.44 -9.13
CA GLU A 240 -24.74 -11.96 -8.07
C GLU A 240 -25.19 -10.53 -8.42
N LEU A 241 -26.04 -10.44 -9.45
CA LEU A 241 -26.54 -9.16 -9.97
C LEU A 241 -27.58 -8.54 -9.02
N HIS A 242 -27.78 -7.22 -9.19
CA HIS A 242 -28.69 -6.44 -8.34
C HIS A 242 -28.38 -6.58 -6.83
N SER A 243 -27.13 -6.92 -6.49
CA SER A 243 -26.73 -7.23 -5.13
C SER A 243 -25.56 -6.33 -4.70
N VAL A 244 -25.59 -5.93 -3.45
CA VAL A 244 -24.49 -5.24 -2.77
C VAL A 244 -24.01 -6.09 -1.59
N LEU A 245 -22.74 -5.91 -1.22
CA LEU A 245 -22.23 -6.43 0.03
C LEU A 245 -22.83 -5.61 1.17
N ASP A 246 -23.55 -6.26 2.08
CA ASP A 246 -24.16 -5.63 3.25
C ASP A 246 -23.27 -5.81 4.48
N GLU A 247 -22.71 -7.01 4.65
CA GLU A 247 -21.85 -7.36 5.77
C GLU A 247 -20.85 -8.47 5.38
N VAL A 248 -19.64 -8.40 5.90
CA VAL A 248 -18.68 -9.53 5.87
C VAL A 248 -18.86 -10.33 7.13
N LEU A 249 -19.04 -11.65 6.99
CA LEU A 249 -19.26 -12.58 8.08
C LEU A 249 -17.99 -13.40 8.32
N GLY A 250 -17.69 -13.69 9.58
CA GLY A 250 -16.51 -14.48 9.91
C GLY A 250 -16.35 -14.68 11.41
N ASP A 251 -15.25 -15.33 11.75
CA ASP A 251 -14.86 -15.63 13.12
C ASP A 251 -13.39 -15.29 13.38
N ALA A 252 -12.80 -15.83 14.45
CA ALA A 252 -11.41 -15.58 14.78
C ALA A 252 -10.42 -16.08 13.71
N SER A 253 -10.80 -17.04 12.86
CA SER A 253 -9.98 -17.59 11.78
C SER A 253 -10.02 -16.74 10.50
N GLY A 254 -11.02 -15.87 10.34
CA GLY A 254 -11.19 -15.02 9.17
C GLY A 254 -12.61 -15.04 8.60
N VAL A 255 -12.72 -14.72 7.30
CA VAL A 255 -13.99 -14.68 6.59
C VAL A 255 -14.56 -16.09 6.39
N THR A 256 -15.83 -16.28 6.76
CA THR A 256 -16.59 -17.52 6.53
C THR A 256 -17.79 -17.31 5.59
N GLY A 257 -18.13 -16.07 5.31
CA GLY A 257 -19.22 -15.71 4.42
C GLY A 257 -19.39 -14.23 4.22
N VAL A 258 -20.36 -13.87 3.41
CA VAL A 258 -20.81 -12.49 3.22
C VAL A 258 -22.33 -12.43 3.23
N ARG A 259 -22.90 -11.36 3.75
CA ARG A 259 -24.32 -11.03 3.59
C ARG A 259 -24.49 -10.15 2.39
N LEU A 260 -25.32 -10.59 1.45
CA LEU A 260 -25.72 -9.84 0.28
C LEU A 260 -27.10 -9.20 0.52
N LYS A 261 -27.26 -7.98 0.05
CA LYS A 261 -28.53 -7.30 0.01
C LYS A 261 -28.93 -7.02 -1.43
N ASN A 262 -30.11 -7.47 -1.84
CA ASN A 262 -30.66 -7.17 -3.15
C ASN A 262 -31.14 -5.71 -3.18
N VAL A 263 -30.73 -4.96 -4.20
CA VAL A 263 -31.05 -3.53 -4.31
C VAL A 263 -32.46 -3.25 -4.83
N GLN A 264 -33.18 -4.26 -5.32
CA GLN A 264 -34.54 -4.11 -5.88
C GLN A 264 -35.62 -4.33 -4.82
N ASP A 265 -35.47 -5.34 -3.95
CA ASP A 265 -36.46 -5.74 -2.96
C ASP A 265 -35.97 -5.64 -1.50
N ASN A 266 -34.69 -5.25 -1.31
CA ASN A 266 -34.01 -5.17 -0.02
C ASN A 266 -33.89 -6.48 0.77
N GLN A 267 -34.18 -7.64 0.15
CA GLN A 267 -33.96 -8.93 0.79
C GLN A 267 -32.48 -9.20 0.99
N THR A 268 -32.15 -9.83 2.13
CA THR A 268 -30.80 -10.22 2.45
C THR A 268 -30.65 -11.73 2.42
N ARG A 269 -29.47 -12.20 2.05
CA ARG A 269 -29.09 -13.61 2.16
C ARG A 269 -27.60 -13.74 2.44
N ASP A 270 -27.26 -14.79 3.16
CA ASP A 270 -25.88 -15.11 3.44
C ASP A 270 -25.33 -16.05 2.35
N LEU A 271 -24.07 -15.84 1.99
CA LEU A 271 -23.32 -16.59 1.01
C LEU A 271 -22.01 -17.05 1.65
N ALA A 272 -21.78 -18.37 1.70
CA ALA A 272 -20.56 -18.94 2.24
C ALA A 272 -19.39 -18.70 1.28
N VAL A 273 -18.38 -17.98 1.73
CA VAL A 273 -17.12 -17.69 1.01
C VAL A 273 -15.97 -17.61 2.02
N HIS A 274 -14.75 -17.85 1.56
CA HIS A 274 -13.55 -17.79 2.38
C HIS A 274 -12.73 -16.52 2.13
N GLY A 275 -12.88 -15.91 0.94
CA GLY A 275 -12.24 -14.66 0.55
C GLY A 275 -13.22 -13.70 -0.09
N CYS A 276 -13.11 -12.41 0.27
CA CYS A 276 -13.93 -11.32 -0.25
C CYS A 276 -13.00 -10.22 -0.82
N PHE A 277 -12.99 -10.08 -2.14
CA PHE A 277 -12.15 -9.15 -2.86
C PHE A 277 -12.94 -7.89 -3.25
N ILE A 278 -12.52 -6.73 -2.75
CA ILE A 278 -13.19 -5.46 -2.98
C ILE A 278 -12.54 -4.77 -4.18
N ALA A 279 -13.16 -4.90 -5.35
CA ALA A 279 -12.64 -4.46 -6.64
C ALA A 279 -13.45 -3.26 -7.20
N ILE A 280 -13.62 -2.22 -6.39
CA ILE A 280 -14.37 -1.01 -6.76
C ILE A 280 -13.48 0.14 -7.24
N GLY A 281 -12.20 -0.15 -7.49
CA GLY A 281 -11.19 0.75 -8.00
C GLY A 281 -10.18 1.22 -6.96
N HIS A 282 -9.24 2.04 -7.42
CA HIS A 282 -8.20 2.65 -6.61
C HIS A 282 -8.29 4.17 -6.69
N GLN A 283 -7.70 4.83 -5.72
CA GLN A 283 -7.56 6.29 -5.68
C GLN A 283 -6.08 6.60 -5.56
N PRO A 284 -5.44 7.18 -6.58
CA PRO A 284 -4.06 7.63 -6.45
C PRO A 284 -3.95 8.77 -5.44
N ASN A 285 -2.86 8.79 -4.69
CA ASN A 285 -2.62 9.79 -3.64
C ASN A 285 -1.99 11.04 -4.26
N THR A 286 -2.77 11.78 -5.04
CA THR A 286 -2.32 12.87 -5.91
C THR A 286 -2.98 14.22 -5.62
N GLY A 287 -3.86 14.32 -4.64
CA GLY A 287 -4.67 15.52 -4.39
C GLY A 287 -3.86 16.81 -4.26
N ILE A 288 -2.68 16.75 -3.61
CA ILE A 288 -1.80 17.92 -3.44
C ILE A 288 -1.12 18.37 -4.75
N PHE A 289 -1.16 17.57 -5.80
CA PHE A 289 -0.55 17.86 -7.10
C PHE A 289 -1.57 18.32 -8.16
N GLU A 290 -2.87 18.34 -7.82
CA GLU A 290 -3.92 18.83 -8.73
C GLU A 290 -3.67 20.27 -9.14
N GLY A 291 -3.77 20.54 -10.44
CA GLY A 291 -3.45 21.87 -11.01
C GLY A 291 -1.95 22.17 -11.18
N HIS A 292 -1.06 21.35 -10.62
CA HIS A 292 0.39 21.50 -10.76
C HIS A 292 1.00 20.55 -11.80
N LEU A 293 0.44 19.34 -11.93
CA LEU A 293 0.93 18.30 -12.83
C LEU A 293 -0.17 17.83 -13.79
N SER A 294 0.23 17.37 -14.98
CA SER A 294 -0.69 16.69 -15.89
C SER A 294 -1.13 15.35 -15.32
N MET A 295 -2.44 15.11 -15.29
CA MET A 295 -3.05 13.90 -14.75
C MET A 295 -4.06 13.29 -15.72
N LYS A 296 -4.22 11.97 -15.63
CA LYS A 296 -5.28 11.23 -16.30
C LYS A 296 -5.96 10.29 -15.30
N ASP A 297 -7.27 10.43 -15.15
CA ASP A 297 -8.06 9.64 -14.16
C ASP A 297 -7.51 9.73 -12.72
N GLY A 298 -6.91 10.88 -12.37
CA GLY A 298 -6.26 11.15 -11.10
C GLY A 298 -4.81 10.67 -10.99
N TYR A 299 -4.30 9.86 -11.92
CA TYR A 299 -2.91 9.38 -11.95
C TYR A 299 -1.99 10.40 -12.62
N ILE A 300 -0.77 10.55 -12.11
CA ILE A 300 0.25 11.43 -12.69
C ILE A 300 0.69 10.86 -14.04
N VAL A 301 0.66 11.69 -15.09
CA VAL A 301 1.16 11.32 -16.41
C VAL A 301 2.67 11.50 -16.47
N THR A 302 3.38 10.45 -16.88
CA THR A 302 4.82 10.45 -17.12
C THR A 302 5.14 10.34 -18.62
N GLN A 303 6.38 10.65 -19.01
CA GLN A 303 6.76 10.71 -20.43
C GLN A 303 6.85 9.34 -21.11
N SER A 304 6.99 8.24 -20.36
CA SER A 304 7.15 6.87 -20.88
C SER A 304 8.20 6.79 -22.01
N GLY A 305 9.48 6.72 -21.66
CA GLY A 305 10.50 7.08 -22.62
C GLY A 305 11.29 5.97 -23.26
N LEU A 306 11.20 5.86 -24.57
CA LEU A 306 12.24 5.22 -25.39
C LEU A 306 13.58 6.00 -25.38
N GLN A 307 13.57 7.26 -24.97
CA GLN A 307 14.74 8.17 -25.00
C GLN A 307 15.29 8.52 -23.60
N GLY A 308 14.85 7.81 -22.56
CA GLY A 308 15.13 8.14 -21.17
C GLY A 308 14.08 9.09 -20.58
N MET A 309 14.26 9.49 -19.33
CA MET A 309 13.34 10.33 -18.57
C MET A 309 11.91 9.76 -18.50
N ALA A 310 11.79 8.43 -18.48
CA ALA A 310 10.50 7.74 -18.54
C ALA A 310 9.55 8.11 -17.39
N THR A 311 10.11 8.48 -16.23
CA THR A 311 9.37 8.82 -15.02
C THR A 311 9.14 10.33 -14.85
N GLN A 312 9.67 11.17 -15.77
CA GLN A 312 9.49 12.62 -15.73
C GLN A 312 8.03 13.00 -15.96
N THR A 313 7.52 13.89 -15.12
CA THR A 313 6.17 14.46 -15.23
C THR A 313 6.12 15.64 -16.21
N SER A 314 5.00 16.37 -16.25
CA SER A 314 4.86 17.60 -17.03
C SER A 314 5.77 18.75 -16.53
N VAL A 315 6.32 18.65 -15.31
CA VAL A 315 7.24 19.63 -14.75
C VAL A 315 8.65 19.06 -14.77
N PRO A 316 9.61 19.66 -15.50
CA PRO A 316 10.99 19.19 -15.53
C PRO A 316 11.59 19.12 -14.13
N GLY A 317 12.28 18.03 -13.79
CA GLY A 317 12.86 17.80 -12.46
C GLY A 317 11.86 17.26 -11.42
N VAL A 318 10.60 17.03 -11.81
CA VAL A 318 9.61 16.30 -11.01
C VAL A 318 9.33 14.95 -11.67
N PHE A 319 9.51 13.88 -10.93
CA PHE A 319 9.38 12.49 -11.38
C PHE A 319 8.30 11.78 -10.58
N ALA A 320 7.63 10.78 -11.17
CA ALA A 320 6.63 9.97 -10.47
C ALA A 320 6.93 8.48 -10.65
N ALA A 321 6.77 7.70 -9.57
CA ALA A 321 7.08 6.28 -9.54
C ALA A 321 6.07 5.49 -8.69
N GLY A 322 5.84 4.24 -9.06
CA GLY A 322 4.88 3.36 -8.40
C GLY A 322 3.45 3.67 -8.77
N ASP A 323 2.53 3.24 -7.91
CA ASP A 323 1.09 3.25 -8.17
C ASP A 323 0.49 4.66 -8.32
N VAL A 324 1.22 5.72 -7.98
CA VAL A 324 0.79 7.11 -8.20
C VAL A 324 0.69 7.45 -9.70
N GLN A 325 1.44 6.73 -10.55
CA GLN A 325 1.43 6.85 -12.01
C GLN A 325 1.03 5.54 -12.72
N ASP A 326 1.21 4.39 -12.07
CA ASP A 326 0.87 3.08 -12.63
C ASP A 326 -0.55 2.66 -12.23
N HIS A 327 -1.49 2.85 -13.14
CA HIS A 327 -2.88 2.41 -12.97
C HIS A 327 -3.14 0.99 -13.51
N VAL A 328 -2.12 0.34 -14.13
CA VAL A 328 -2.24 -0.94 -14.82
C VAL A 328 -1.77 -2.10 -13.97
N TYR A 329 -0.50 -2.10 -13.56
CA TYR A 329 0.13 -3.25 -12.89
C TYR A 329 -0.05 -3.23 -11.38
N ARG A 330 0.27 -2.11 -10.74
CA ARG A 330 0.13 -1.91 -9.28
C ARG A 330 0.72 -3.06 -8.46
N GLN A 331 1.98 -3.39 -8.75
CA GLN A 331 2.72 -4.44 -8.05
C GLN A 331 3.91 -3.84 -7.30
N ALA A 332 4.28 -4.45 -6.16
CA ALA A 332 5.44 -4.03 -5.38
C ALA A 332 6.72 -4.00 -6.22
N ILE A 333 6.92 -5.00 -7.08
CA ILE A 333 8.10 -5.11 -7.93
C ILE A 333 8.13 -4.05 -9.04
N THR A 334 6.98 -3.74 -9.68
CA THR A 334 6.91 -2.66 -10.68
C THR A 334 7.09 -1.30 -10.03
N SER A 335 6.55 -1.12 -8.83
CA SER A 335 6.77 0.09 -8.03
C SER A 335 8.25 0.27 -7.68
N ALA A 336 8.92 -0.77 -7.18
CA ALA A 336 10.35 -0.74 -6.91
C ALA A 336 11.18 -0.44 -8.18
N GLY A 337 10.82 -1.07 -9.32
CA GLY A 337 11.46 -0.83 -10.61
C GLY A 337 11.33 0.61 -11.10
N THR A 338 10.13 1.19 -11.03
CA THR A 338 9.92 2.59 -11.43
C THR A 338 10.56 3.56 -10.44
N GLY A 339 10.67 3.22 -9.14
CA GLY A 339 11.46 3.99 -8.17
C GLY A 339 12.94 4.05 -8.52
N CYS A 340 13.53 2.93 -8.93
CA CYS A 340 14.89 2.89 -9.47
C CYS A 340 15.03 3.80 -10.71
N MET A 341 14.09 3.71 -11.67
CA MET A 341 14.10 4.54 -12.88
C MET A 341 14.01 6.03 -12.53
N ALA A 342 13.16 6.43 -11.59
CA ALA A 342 13.01 7.81 -11.17
C ALA A 342 14.28 8.40 -10.55
N ALA A 343 15.00 7.61 -9.76
CA ALA A 343 16.28 8.04 -9.19
C ALA A 343 17.35 8.25 -10.28
N LEU A 344 17.41 7.35 -11.27
CA LEU A 344 18.33 7.48 -12.39
C LEU A 344 17.98 8.66 -13.31
N ASP A 345 16.69 8.92 -13.51
CA ASP A 345 16.21 10.08 -14.26
C ASP A 345 16.52 11.39 -13.50
N ALA A 346 16.33 11.43 -12.18
CA ALA A 346 16.70 12.56 -11.35
C ALA A 346 18.21 12.83 -11.36
N GLN A 347 19.03 11.78 -11.31
CA GLN A 347 20.49 11.90 -11.45
C GLN A 347 20.86 12.56 -12.79
N ARG A 348 20.37 12.02 -13.91
CA ARG A 348 20.65 12.56 -15.24
C ARG A 348 20.19 14.01 -15.41
N PHE A 349 19.06 14.36 -14.79
CA PHE A 349 18.56 15.72 -14.80
C PHE A 349 19.48 16.71 -14.06
N LEU A 350 20.05 16.27 -12.94
CA LEU A 350 20.98 17.08 -12.14
C LEU A 350 22.39 17.21 -12.75
N GLU A 351 22.75 16.33 -13.70
CA GLU A 351 24.03 16.33 -14.42
C GLU A 351 24.00 17.23 -15.69
N GLN A 352 22.82 17.71 -16.10
CA GLN A 352 22.64 18.62 -17.25
C GLN A 352 22.94 20.06 -16.87
#